data_0325bb706437e6b125bcb262b8f3a7b7
#
_entry.id   0325bb706437e6b125bcb262b8f3a7b7
#
_cell.length_a   1.000
_cell.length_b   1.000
_cell.length_c   1.000
_cell.angle_alpha   90.00
_cell.angle_beta   90.00
_cell.angle_gamma   90.00
#
_symmetry.space_group_name_H-M   'P 1'
#
loop_
_entity.id
_entity.type
_entity.pdbx_description
1 polymer ?
#
loop_
_entity_poly.entity_id
_entity_poly.type
_entity_poly.pdbx_seq_one_letter_code
_entity_poly.pdbx_strand_id
1 'polypeptide(L)'
;ETQSPSATPGVSATPSKAPSTTVTATPTTEPTDKPYVEPTETEEPDNEQNEQMNTVISAVSSYTKYLDFGSFELGIETDSDGSVTYQSSNSGVAKVSAYGDVTLTGCGVTVITVKVAATQNYKAATKKITIKVLPASVKNFKVKAASKGKIKCTWKKTSAGNTTCQIQYSLNKQFKNAKTFSGKSSLKSGRYTGKGLKKGKYYYFRIKAVAKTGGKSYSGKWSRTIKVKVK
;
A
#
# COMPACT_ATOMS: atom_id res chain seq x y z
N GLU A 1 -22.73 24.09 39.75
CA GLU A 1 -22.40 25.53 39.59
C GLU A 1 -21.31 25.60 38.54
N THR A 2 -21.40 26.18 37.46
CA THR A 2 -21.97 27.28 36.74
C THR A 2 -21.42 27.23 35.32
N GLN A 3 -22.24 27.17 34.40
CA GLN A 3 -22.74 28.08 33.39
C GLN A 3 -21.86 28.27 32.15
N SER A 4 -22.44 27.84 31.05
CA SER A 4 -22.25 28.29 29.65
C SER A 4 -22.73 29.74 29.45
N PRO A 5 -22.25 30.44 28.48
CA PRO A 5 -23.15 31.23 27.63
C PRO A 5 -22.93 30.93 26.14
N SER A 6 -23.99 30.56 25.47
CA SER A 6 -24.93 31.28 24.63
C SER A 6 -24.36 32.09 23.47
N ALA A 7 -24.60 31.59 22.28
CA ALA A 7 -24.47 32.27 20.99
C ALA A 7 -25.77 33.05 20.69
N THR A 8 -25.69 34.17 20.04
CA THR A 8 -26.83 34.85 19.38
C THR A 8 -26.41 35.43 18.02
N PRO A 9 -27.35 35.54 17.07
CA PRO A 9 -27.05 35.67 15.64
C PRO A 9 -27.29 37.13 15.13
N GLY A 10 -26.73 37.43 14.01
CA GLY A 10 -27.05 38.67 13.32
C GLY A 10 -26.66 38.55 11.87
N VAL A 11 -27.25 38.99 11.03
CA VAL A 11 -28.28 39.76 10.41
C VAL A 11 -28.22 39.58 8.89
N SER A 12 -29.39 39.41 8.34
CA SER A 12 -29.75 39.39 6.92
C SER A 12 -29.51 40.76 6.28
N ALA A 13 -29.06 40.80 5.04
CA ALA A 13 -29.11 41.99 4.19
C ALA A 13 -29.83 41.67 2.87
N THR A 14 -30.92 42.34 2.66
CA THR A 14 -31.84 42.29 1.54
C THR A 14 -31.34 43.16 0.37
N PRO A 15 -31.65 42.86 -0.90
CA PRO A 15 -31.15 43.61 -2.04
C PRO A 15 -32.04 44.85 -2.34
N SER A 16 -31.42 45.97 -2.64
CA SER A 16 -32.07 47.22 -3.06
C SER A 16 -32.27 47.26 -4.57
N LYS A 17 -33.43 47.75 -4.93
CA LYS A 17 -34.03 47.85 -6.24
C LYS A 17 -33.52 49.10 -6.98
N ALA A 18 -33.26 48.99 -8.28
CA ALA A 18 -32.92 50.08 -9.21
C ALA A 18 -34.15 50.96 -9.53
N PRO A 19 -33.96 52.23 -9.85
CA PRO A 19 -35.00 53.00 -10.51
C PRO A 19 -34.77 53.08 -12.03
N SER A 20 -35.85 52.86 -12.76
CA SER A 20 -36.05 53.05 -14.18
C SER A 20 -36.20 54.53 -14.50
N THR A 21 -35.54 55.03 -15.51
CA THR A 21 -35.89 56.31 -16.14
C THR A 21 -36.09 56.14 -17.64
N THR A 22 -37.33 56.37 -18.04
CA THR A 22 -37.84 56.49 -19.40
C THR A 22 -37.43 57.84 -19.97
N VAL A 23 -36.88 57.89 -21.19
CA VAL A 23 -36.81 59.13 -22.00
C VAL A 23 -37.31 58.86 -23.42
N THR A 24 -38.23 59.68 -23.81
CA THR A 24 -39.03 59.75 -25.00
C THR A 24 -38.19 60.06 -26.27
N ALA A 25 -38.53 59.41 -27.37
CA ALA A 25 -38.02 59.66 -28.70
C ALA A 25 -38.73 60.82 -29.40
N THR A 26 -38.02 61.54 -30.22
CA THR A 26 -38.60 62.34 -31.30
C THR A 26 -37.72 62.26 -32.56
N PRO A 27 -38.26 62.11 -33.77
CA PRO A 27 -37.52 61.77 -34.97
C PRO A 27 -37.15 63.01 -35.79
N THR A 28 -36.02 62.97 -36.50
CA THR A 28 -35.82 63.92 -37.65
C THR A 28 -34.82 63.33 -38.69
N THR A 29 -35.41 63.06 -39.88
CA THR A 29 -34.89 63.16 -41.27
C THR A 29 -33.48 62.75 -41.65
N GLU A 30 -33.38 61.75 -42.47
CA GLU A 30 -32.87 61.46 -43.85
C GLU A 30 -31.60 62.15 -44.37
N PRO A 31 -30.99 61.66 -45.51
CA PRO A 31 -30.01 60.55 -45.57
C PRO A 31 -28.68 61.08 -46.12
N THR A 32 -27.59 60.44 -45.80
CA THR A 32 -26.33 60.69 -46.53
C THR A 32 -25.48 59.42 -46.58
N ASP A 33 -25.12 59.06 -47.79
CA ASP A 33 -24.08 58.15 -48.25
C ASP A 33 -23.46 57.19 -47.23
N LYS A 34 -23.76 55.90 -47.43
CA LYS A 34 -23.02 54.81 -46.85
C LYS A 34 -21.67 54.64 -47.59
N PRO A 35 -20.54 54.73 -46.92
CA PRO A 35 -19.35 54.12 -47.43
C PRO A 35 -19.53 52.58 -47.40
N TYR A 36 -19.26 51.92 -48.51
CA TYR A 36 -19.16 50.47 -48.60
C TYR A 36 -18.05 50.03 -47.66
N VAL A 37 -18.46 49.38 -46.53
CA VAL A 37 -17.54 48.69 -45.67
C VAL A 37 -17.45 47.26 -46.20
N GLU A 38 -16.28 46.92 -46.71
CA GLU A 38 -15.87 45.58 -47.08
C GLU A 38 -16.10 44.63 -45.86
N PRO A 39 -16.74 43.47 -46.04
CA PRO A 39 -16.92 42.56 -44.93
C PRO A 39 -15.57 42.14 -44.37
N THR A 40 -15.24 42.64 -43.19
CA THR A 40 -14.14 42.13 -42.39
C THR A 40 -14.39 40.64 -42.22
N GLU A 41 -13.54 39.78 -42.80
CA GLU A 41 -13.49 38.36 -42.46
C GLU A 41 -13.38 38.29 -40.95
N THR A 42 -14.48 37.88 -40.32
CA THR A 42 -14.46 37.47 -38.92
C THR A 42 -13.65 36.17 -38.93
N GLU A 43 -12.39 36.26 -38.55
CA GLU A 43 -11.63 35.07 -38.22
C GLU A 43 -12.44 34.35 -37.13
N GLU A 44 -13.05 33.22 -37.50
CA GLU A 44 -13.63 32.29 -36.52
C GLU A 44 -12.49 31.97 -35.54
N PRO A 45 -12.74 32.04 -34.23
CA PRO A 45 -11.72 31.64 -33.25
C PRO A 45 -11.33 30.21 -33.59
N ASP A 46 -10.08 30.05 -33.97
CA ASP A 46 -9.43 28.76 -34.19
C ASP A 46 -9.61 27.95 -32.89
N ASN A 47 -10.68 27.14 -32.85
CA ASN A 47 -10.96 26.26 -31.73
C ASN A 47 -10.01 25.05 -31.84
N GLU A 48 -8.70 25.34 -31.77
CA GLU A 48 -7.71 24.32 -31.48
C GLU A 48 -8.10 23.73 -30.10
N GLN A 49 -8.98 22.74 -30.13
CA GLN A 49 -9.16 21.85 -28.97
C GLN A 49 -7.79 21.21 -28.74
N ASN A 50 -7.04 21.78 -27.81
CA ASN A 50 -5.78 21.21 -27.34
C ASN A 50 -6.09 19.85 -26.71
N GLU A 51 -6.08 18.79 -27.54
CA GLU A 51 -6.36 17.43 -27.07
C GLU A 51 -5.27 17.02 -26.08
N GLN A 52 -5.66 16.89 -24.81
CA GLN A 52 -4.75 16.42 -23.76
C GLN A 52 -4.17 15.06 -24.14
N MET A 53 -2.86 14.92 -24.02
CA MET A 53 -2.13 13.66 -24.19
C MET A 53 -2.48 12.68 -23.08
N ASN A 54 -2.37 11.39 -23.37
CA ASN A 54 -2.55 10.35 -22.35
C ASN A 54 -1.29 10.26 -21.48
N THR A 55 -1.45 10.36 -20.16
CA THR A 55 -0.37 10.18 -19.20
C THR A 55 0.08 8.71 -19.12
N VAL A 56 1.37 8.47 -19.24
CA VAL A 56 1.98 7.16 -18.99
C VAL A 56 2.59 7.12 -17.60
N ILE A 57 2.28 6.08 -16.83
CA ILE A 57 2.92 5.80 -15.53
C ILE A 57 3.73 4.51 -15.66
N SER A 58 5.07 4.64 -15.67
CA SER A 58 6.01 3.53 -15.66
C SER A 58 6.29 3.09 -14.23
N ALA A 59 6.04 1.83 -13.92
CA ALA A 59 6.31 1.24 -12.61
C ALA A 59 6.18 -0.28 -12.65
N VAL A 60 6.85 -0.96 -11.73
CA VAL A 60 6.68 -2.39 -11.48
C VAL A 60 5.27 -2.66 -10.93
N SER A 61 4.56 -3.62 -11.51
CA SER A 61 3.14 -3.91 -11.15
C SER A 61 2.99 -4.59 -9.79
N SER A 62 4.02 -5.27 -9.29
CA SER A 62 3.95 -5.97 -8.00
C SER A 62 5.30 -6.17 -7.34
N TYR A 63 5.30 -6.16 -6.02
CA TYR A 63 6.45 -6.48 -5.17
C TYR A 63 6.10 -7.60 -4.20
N THR A 64 7.03 -8.53 -4.00
CA THR A 64 6.99 -9.49 -2.89
C THR A 64 8.22 -9.25 -2.01
N LYS A 65 7.99 -8.80 -0.80
CA LYS A 65 9.04 -8.45 0.16
C LYS A 65 8.84 -9.21 1.47
N TYR A 66 9.91 -9.38 2.24
CA TYR A 66 9.84 -9.90 3.61
C TYR A 66 9.77 -8.74 4.59
N LEU A 67 9.05 -8.90 5.69
CA LEU A 67 8.81 -7.81 6.66
C LEU A 67 10.10 -7.22 7.25
N ASP A 68 11.19 -8.00 7.31
CA ASP A 68 12.50 -7.56 7.75
C ASP A 68 13.31 -6.82 6.66
N PHE A 69 12.73 -6.59 5.49
CA PHE A 69 13.31 -5.73 4.45
C PHE A 69 13.23 -4.24 4.84
N GLY A 70 12.18 -3.86 5.60
CA GLY A 70 12.00 -2.50 6.09
C GLY A 70 11.26 -1.60 5.11
N SER A 71 11.97 -0.70 4.44
CA SER A 71 11.41 0.28 3.50
C SER A 71 12.06 0.17 2.13
N PHE A 72 11.36 0.65 1.09
CA PHE A 72 11.86 0.75 -0.28
C PHE A 72 11.05 1.78 -1.06
N GLU A 73 11.62 2.30 -2.12
CA GLU A 73 10.99 3.25 -3.04
C GLU A 73 10.26 2.51 -4.18
N LEU A 74 9.13 3.04 -4.63
CA LEU A 74 8.35 2.45 -5.73
C LEU A 74 9.00 2.66 -7.11
N GLY A 75 9.82 3.71 -7.26
CA GLY A 75 10.45 4.05 -8.54
C GLY A 75 9.40 4.34 -9.61
N ILE A 76 8.55 5.36 -9.37
CA ILE A 76 7.51 5.79 -10.31
C ILE A 76 8.12 6.82 -11.27
N GLU A 77 7.93 6.59 -12.56
CA GLU A 77 8.25 7.55 -13.61
C GLU A 77 6.97 7.89 -14.37
N THR A 78 6.82 9.15 -14.78
CA THR A 78 5.71 9.63 -15.60
C THR A 78 6.21 10.66 -16.59
N ASP A 79 5.56 10.74 -17.76
CA ASP A 79 5.78 11.74 -18.79
C ASP A 79 4.98 13.05 -18.55
N SER A 80 4.05 13.02 -17.59
CA SER A 80 3.20 14.17 -17.22
C SER A 80 3.86 15.02 -16.13
N ASP A 81 3.64 16.33 -16.20
CA ASP A 81 3.96 17.34 -15.19
C ASP A 81 2.93 17.41 -14.04
N GLY A 82 1.91 16.57 -14.10
CA GLY A 82 0.85 16.49 -13.08
C GLY A 82 1.36 15.99 -11.73
N SER A 83 0.79 16.51 -10.65
CA SER A 83 1.15 16.10 -9.29
C SER A 83 0.86 14.61 -9.07
N VAL A 84 1.83 13.89 -8.45
CA VAL A 84 1.73 12.47 -8.15
C VAL A 84 1.30 12.27 -6.71
N THR A 85 0.29 11.43 -6.48
CA THR A 85 -0.20 11.08 -5.15
C THR A 85 -0.24 9.58 -4.95
N TYR A 86 -0.06 9.14 -3.70
CA TYR A 86 0.04 7.73 -3.33
C TYR A 86 -0.94 7.39 -2.22
N GLN A 87 -1.61 6.25 -2.34
CA GLN A 87 -2.53 5.76 -1.31
C GLN A 87 -2.40 4.25 -1.13
N SER A 88 -2.23 3.80 0.12
CA SER A 88 -2.27 2.38 0.46
C SER A 88 -3.69 1.95 0.82
N SER A 89 -4.16 0.85 0.24
CA SER A 89 -5.45 0.24 0.60
C SER A 89 -5.45 -0.41 1.99
N ASN A 90 -4.27 -0.70 2.55
CA ASN A 90 -4.12 -1.27 3.90
C ASN A 90 -2.78 -0.87 4.51
N SER A 91 -2.78 0.21 5.29
CA SER A 91 -1.60 0.73 6.00
C SER A 91 -1.08 -0.22 7.09
N GLY A 92 -1.87 -1.20 7.54
CA GLY A 92 -1.45 -2.27 8.45
C GLY A 92 -0.54 -3.31 7.77
N VAL A 93 -0.46 -3.33 6.44
CA VAL A 93 0.46 -4.17 5.65
C VAL A 93 1.65 -3.35 5.15
N ALA A 94 1.38 -2.21 4.53
CA ALA A 94 2.40 -1.26 4.10
C ALA A 94 1.85 0.16 4.08
N LYS A 95 2.64 1.13 4.55
CA LYS A 95 2.39 2.57 4.41
C LYS A 95 3.16 3.08 3.21
N VAL A 96 2.68 4.16 2.60
CA VAL A 96 3.39 4.88 1.55
C VAL A 96 3.49 6.36 1.93
N SER A 97 4.64 6.98 1.67
CA SER A 97 4.86 8.42 1.86
C SER A 97 4.33 9.22 0.65
N ALA A 98 4.31 10.56 0.77
CA ALA A 98 4.00 11.45 -0.34
C ALA A 98 5.06 11.38 -1.48
N TYR A 99 6.23 10.81 -1.20
CA TYR A 99 7.33 10.66 -2.16
C TYR A 99 7.41 9.26 -2.78
N GLY A 100 6.47 8.35 -2.44
CA GLY A 100 6.46 6.98 -2.96
C GLY A 100 7.29 5.97 -2.17
N ASP A 101 7.83 6.34 -1.00
CA ASP A 101 8.51 5.40 -0.11
C ASP A 101 7.53 4.47 0.58
N VAL A 102 7.73 3.19 0.43
CA VAL A 102 6.90 2.16 1.05
C VAL A 102 7.58 1.63 2.31
N THR A 103 6.91 1.72 3.46
CA THR A 103 7.32 1.11 4.72
C THR A 103 6.45 -0.10 5.03
N LEU A 104 7.09 -1.27 5.21
CA LEU A 104 6.42 -2.53 5.53
C LEU A 104 6.05 -2.56 7.02
N THR A 105 4.76 -2.73 7.33
CA THR A 105 4.23 -2.67 8.70
C THR A 105 3.69 -4.02 9.19
N GLY A 106 3.23 -4.88 8.28
CA GLY A 106 2.67 -6.19 8.63
C GLY A 106 2.64 -7.16 7.46
N CYS A 107 2.33 -8.44 7.75
CA CYS A 107 2.22 -9.47 6.72
C CYS A 107 0.84 -9.45 6.06
N GLY A 108 0.81 -9.60 4.74
CA GLY A 108 -0.44 -9.58 3.98
C GLY A 108 -0.24 -9.14 2.54
N VAL A 109 -1.33 -8.64 1.96
CA VAL A 109 -1.33 -7.99 0.64
C VAL A 109 -2.03 -6.64 0.78
N THR A 110 -1.45 -5.63 0.17
CA THR A 110 -2.06 -4.31 -0.02
C THR A 110 -1.85 -3.84 -1.45
N VAL A 111 -2.65 -2.89 -1.89
CA VAL A 111 -2.51 -2.22 -3.18
C VAL A 111 -2.15 -0.76 -2.92
N ILE A 112 -1.05 -0.31 -3.50
CA ILE A 112 -0.75 1.12 -3.57
C ILE A 112 -1.38 1.64 -4.86
N THR A 113 -2.24 2.64 -4.72
CA THR A 113 -2.79 3.38 -5.86
C THR A 113 -1.95 4.63 -6.06
N VAL A 114 -1.36 4.76 -7.23
CA VAL A 114 -0.62 5.93 -7.71
C VAL A 114 -1.57 6.70 -8.62
N LYS A 115 -1.75 8.00 -8.38
CA LYS A 115 -2.55 8.88 -9.24
C LYS A 115 -1.70 10.04 -9.69
N VAL A 116 -1.73 10.34 -10.97
CA VAL A 116 -1.19 11.55 -11.59
C VAL A 116 -2.37 12.44 -11.93
N ALA A 117 -2.35 13.69 -11.48
CA ALA A 117 -3.40 14.66 -11.76
C ALA A 117 -3.39 15.08 -13.24
N ALA A 118 -4.56 15.46 -13.76
CA ALA A 118 -4.64 16.10 -15.06
C ALA A 118 -3.94 17.48 -15.04
N THR A 119 -3.38 17.86 -16.16
CA THR A 119 -2.82 19.20 -16.43
C THR A 119 -3.47 19.78 -17.68
N GLN A 120 -3.01 20.92 -18.12
CA GLN A 120 -3.46 21.49 -19.39
C GLN A 120 -3.14 20.55 -20.57
N ASN A 121 -1.98 19.87 -20.53
CA ASN A 121 -1.45 19.06 -21.63
C ASN A 121 -1.70 17.55 -21.46
N TYR A 122 -1.97 17.06 -20.25
CA TYR A 122 -2.08 15.63 -19.94
C TYR A 122 -3.36 15.27 -19.18
N LYS A 123 -3.96 14.14 -19.57
CA LYS A 123 -5.10 13.54 -18.88
C LYS A 123 -4.64 12.92 -17.57
N ALA A 124 -5.52 12.89 -16.55
CA ALA A 124 -5.25 12.17 -15.33
C ALA A 124 -5.02 10.68 -15.57
N ALA A 125 -4.11 10.07 -14.80
CA ALA A 125 -3.84 8.65 -14.88
C ALA A 125 -3.80 7.99 -13.49
N THR A 126 -4.05 6.68 -13.47
CA THR A 126 -4.00 5.90 -12.24
C THR A 126 -3.32 4.56 -12.49
N LYS A 127 -2.36 4.19 -11.62
CA LYS A 127 -1.72 2.88 -11.62
C LYS A 127 -1.86 2.21 -10.27
N LYS A 128 -2.12 0.89 -10.29
CA LYS A 128 -2.22 0.06 -9.08
C LYS A 128 -1.02 -0.86 -8.98
N ILE A 129 -0.36 -0.86 -7.82
CA ILE A 129 0.83 -1.67 -7.52
C ILE A 129 0.53 -2.59 -6.35
N THR A 130 0.66 -3.90 -6.55
CA THR A 130 0.39 -4.89 -5.50
C THR A 130 1.63 -5.13 -4.66
N ILE A 131 1.52 -4.93 -3.33
CA ILE A 131 2.58 -5.23 -2.37
C ILE A 131 2.19 -6.47 -1.57
N LYS A 132 2.95 -7.56 -1.70
CA LYS A 132 2.82 -8.77 -0.90
C LYS A 132 3.93 -8.83 0.15
N VAL A 133 3.55 -8.80 1.43
CA VAL A 133 4.49 -8.84 2.56
C VAL A 133 4.45 -10.20 3.23
N LEU A 134 5.60 -10.87 3.25
CA LEU A 134 5.80 -12.17 3.86
C LEU A 134 6.45 -12.02 5.26
N PRO A 135 6.24 -12.98 6.17
CA PRO A 135 6.89 -12.95 7.47
C PRO A 135 8.41 -12.88 7.40
N ALA A 136 9.00 -12.11 8.30
CA ALA A 136 10.44 -12.03 8.49
C ALA A 136 11.06 -13.41 8.76
N SER A 137 12.34 -13.54 8.44
CA SER A 137 13.12 -14.74 8.73
C SER A 137 13.28 -14.96 10.23
N VAL A 138 13.12 -16.20 10.69
CA VAL A 138 13.33 -16.54 12.10
C VAL A 138 14.80 -16.49 12.44
N LYS A 139 15.17 -15.63 13.41
CA LYS A 139 16.55 -15.43 13.86
C LYS A 139 16.90 -16.37 15.03
N ASN A 140 18.18 -16.70 15.15
CA ASN A 140 18.76 -17.45 16.29
C ASN A 140 18.11 -18.83 16.55
N PHE A 141 17.67 -19.52 15.51
CA PHE A 141 17.15 -20.87 15.68
C PHE A 141 18.25 -21.82 16.12
N LYS A 142 18.02 -22.47 17.27
CA LYS A 142 18.91 -23.48 17.87
C LYS A 142 18.11 -24.71 18.23
N VAL A 143 18.70 -25.90 18.08
CA VAL A 143 18.11 -27.19 18.48
C VAL A 143 19.14 -27.93 19.29
N LYS A 144 18.74 -28.40 20.48
CA LYS A 144 19.56 -29.23 21.36
C LYS A 144 18.82 -30.52 21.68
N ALA A 145 19.55 -31.64 21.71
CA ALA A 145 19.00 -32.90 22.22
C ALA A 145 18.71 -32.77 23.73
N ALA A 146 17.60 -33.35 24.16
CA ALA A 146 17.22 -33.56 25.53
C ALA A 146 17.04 -35.06 25.81
N SER A 147 16.81 -35.43 27.04
CA SER A 147 16.64 -36.85 27.45
C SER A 147 15.39 -37.49 26.83
N LYS A 148 15.38 -38.81 26.74
CA LYS A 148 14.22 -39.65 26.39
C LYS A 148 13.57 -39.28 25.03
N GLY A 149 14.36 -39.18 23.96
CA GLY A 149 13.85 -38.91 22.61
C GLY A 149 13.23 -37.53 22.43
N LYS A 150 13.62 -36.55 23.26
CA LYS A 150 13.16 -35.15 23.17
C LYS A 150 14.22 -34.24 22.57
N ILE A 151 13.76 -33.11 21.99
CA ILE A 151 14.60 -32.01 21.57
C ILE A 151 14.07 -30.70 22.15
N LYS A 152 14.97 -29.76 22.40
CA LYS A 152 14.66 -28.39 22.83
C LYS A 152 15.02 -27.43 21.70
N CYS A 153 14.04 -26.75 21.16
CA CYS A 153 14.18 -25.71 20.13
C CYS A 153 14.06 -24.34 20.79
N THR A 154 14.92 -23.40 20.39
CA THR A 154 14.86 -21.99 20.80
C THR A 154 15.11 -21.10 19.61
N TRP A 155 14.50 -19.91 19.59
CA TRP A 155 14.69 -18.89 18.55
C TRP A 155 14.31 -17.51 19.08
N LYS A 156 14.72 -16.44 18.37
CA LYS A 156 14.25 -15.08 18.69
C LYS A 156 12.77 -14.98 18.31
N LYS A 157 11.92 -14.64 19.28
CA LYS A 157 10.49 -14.43 19.06
C LYS A 157 10.28 -13.40 17.95
N THR A 158 9.38 -13.69 17.01
CA THR A 158 8.96 -12.73 16.00
C THR A 158 7.95 -11.76 16.61
N SER A 159 8.14 -10.47 16.40
CA SER A 159 7.32 -9.40 17.01
C SER A 159 6.08 -9.04 16.20
N ALA A 160 5.89 -9.59 15.01
CA ALA A 160 4.77 -9.25 14.14
C ALA A 160 3.50 -10.01 14.54
N GLY A 161 2.57 -9.35 15.18
CA GLY A 161 1.16 -9.68 15.43
C GLY A 161 0.76 -11.17 15.43
N ASN A 162 -0.06 -11.59 14.50
CA ASN A 162 -0.56 -12.97 14.34
C ASN A 162 0.45 -13.97 13.74
N THR A 163 1.74 -13.79 14.05
CA THR A 163 2.81 -14.64 13.55
C THR A 163 3.09 -15.78 14.53
N THR A 164 3.14 -17.00 14.00
CA THR A 164 3.60 -18.22 14.69
C THR A 164 4.76 -18.83 13.95
N CYS A 165 5.37 -19.87 14.49
CA CYS A 165 6.41 -20.60 13.81
C CYS A 165 5.98 -22.01 13.42
N GLN A 166 6.57 -22.53 12.36
CA GLN A 166 6.44 -23.90 11.92
C GLN A 166 7.84 -24.52 11.92
N ILE A 167 8.02 -25.61 12.69
CA ILE A 167 9.29 -26.35 12.75
C ILE A 167 9.11 -27.62 11.94
N GLN A 168 9.96 -27.81 10.94
CA GLN A 168 10.01 -29.03 10.15
C GLN A 168 11.23 -29.88 10.55
N TYR A 169 11.05 -31.21 10.60
CA TYR A 169 12.13 -32.14 10.89
C TYR A 169 12.04 -33.39 10.03
N SER A 170 13.19 -33.99 9.73
CA SER A 170 13.34 -35.20 8.92
C SER A 170 14.59 -35.93 9.28
N LEU A 171 14.64 -37.24 8.99
CA LEU A 171 15.87 -38.05 8.96
C LEU A 171 16.73 -37.74 7.70
N ASN A 172 16.12 -37.13 6.69
CA ASN A 172 16.75 -36.79 5.41
C ASN A 172 17.09 -35.30 5.35
N LYS A 173 18.34 -34.97 4.90
CA LYS A 173 18.83 -33.59 4.78
C LYS A 173 18.02 -32.76 3.77
N GLN A 174 17.45 -33.36 2.74
CA GLN A 174 16.61 -32.73 1.74
C GLN A 174 15.14 -32.61 2.19
N PHE A 175 14.84 -33.03 3.44
CA PHE A 175 13.49 -33.00 4.02
C PHE A 175 12.45 -33.84 3.26
N LYS A 176 12.86 -34.92 2.58
CA LYS A 176 11.93 -35.96 2.09
C LYS A 176 11.19 -36.56 3.29
N ASN A 177 9.86 -36.78 3.16
CA ASN A 177 8.97 -37.28 4.21
C ASN A 177 9.09 -36.51 5.54
N ALA A 178 9.28 -35.20 5.46
CA ALA A 178 9.44 -34.36 6.63
C ALA A 178 8.15 -34.27 7.45
N LYS A 179 8.29 -34.33 8.76
CA LYS A 179 7.22 -34.07 9.72
C LYS A 179 7.29 -32.63 10.22
N THR A 180 6.18 -32.11 10.70
CA THR A 180 6.07 -30.71 11.11
C THR A 180 5.45 -30.58 12.51
N PHE A 181 6.10 -29.79 13.35
CA PHE A 181 5.48 -29.24 14.55
C PHE A 181 4.81 -27.91 14.17
N SER A 182 3.48 -27.86 14.20
CA SER A 182 2.70 -26.67 13.86
C SER A 182 1.46 -26.58 14.75
N GLY A 183 0.79 -25.42 14.72
CA GLY A 183 -0.48 -25.21 15.43
C GLY A 183 -0.40 -25.17 16.96
N LYS A 184 0.77 -25.27 17.57
CA LYS A 184 0.96 -25.21 19.02
C LYS A 184 1.14 -23.75 19.47
N SER A 185 0.45 -23.33 20.55
CA SER A 185 0.61 -22.02 21.16
C SER A 185 2.07 -21.73 21.58
N SER A 186 2.79 -22.79 22.04
CA SER A 186 4.21 -22.71 22.39
C SER A 186 5.11 -22.28 21.23
N LEU A 187 4.69 -22.44 19.96
CA LEU A 187 5.44 -21.97 18.80
C LEU A 187 5.44 -20.43 18.64
N LYS A 188 4.61 -19.71 19.42
CA LYS A 188 4.64 -18.25 19.53
C LYS A 188 5.67 -17.73 20.53
N SER A 189 6.13 -18.57 21.46
CA SER A 189 6.90 -18.18 22.66
C SER A 189 8.41 -18.13 22.46
N GLY A 190 8.94 -18.45 21.28
CA GLY A 190 10.40 -18.52 21.01
C GLY A 190 11.06 -19.80 21.53
N ARG A 191 10.30 -20.78 22.02
CA ARG A 191 10.78 -22.10 22.50
C ARG A 191 9.75 -23.19 22.25
N TYR A 192 10.23 -24.40 22.00
CA TYR A 192 9.40 -25.58 21.83
C TYR A 192 10.16 -26.84 22.24
N THR A 193 9.48 -27.81 22.89
CA THR A 193 10.03 -29.12 23.18
C THR A 193 9.31 -30.16 22.30
N GLY A 194 10.04 -30.71 21.35
CA GLY A 194 9.60 -31.82 20.51
C GLY A 194 9.79 -33.16 21.23
N LYS A 195 8.85 -34.10 21.03
CA LYS A 195 8.86 -35.43 21.60
C LYS A 195 8.66 -36.49 20.51
N GLY A 196 8.90 -37.75 20.84
CA GLY A 196 8.63 -38.90 19.96
C GLY A 196 9.65 -39.12 18.86
N LEU A 197 10.87 -38.59 19.03
CA LEU A 197 11.98 -38.83 18.11
C LEU A 197 12.72 -40.12 18.51
N LYS A 198 13.20 -40.88 17.51
CA LYS A 198 13.95 -42.12 17.75
C LYS A 198 15.35 -41.81 18.32
N LYS A 199 15.64 -42.36 19.49
CA LYS A 199 16.93 -42.25 20.16
C LYS A 199 18.07 -42.78 19.27
N GLY A 200 19.24 -42.16 19.34
CA GLY A 200 20.42 -42.55 18.58
C GLY A 200 20.46 -42.08 17.12
N LYS A 201 19.31 -41.64 16.56
CA LYS A 201 19.21 -41.17 15.16
C LYS A 201 19.57 -39.70 15.03
N TYR A 202 20.10 -39.31 13.86
CA TYR A 202 20.29 -37.91 13.46
C TYR A 202 19.02 -37.39 12.79
N TYR A 203 18.59 -36.20 13.19
CA TYR A 203 17.50 -35.46 12.56
C TYR A 203 18.00 -34.12 12.08
N TYR A 204 17.39 -33.64 10.99
CA TYR A 204 17.56 -32.31 10.42
C TYR A 204 16.35 -31.47 10.76
N PHE A 205 16.58 -30.24 11.20
CA PHE A 205 15.56 -29.29 11.63
C PHE A 205 15.68 -27.99 10.89
N ARG A 206 14.54 -27.39 10.55
CA ARG A 206 14.44 -26.00 10.05
C ARG A 206 13.17 -25.37 10.58
N ILE A 207 13.14 -24.04 10.63
CA ILE A 207 12.00 -23.26 11.12
C ILE A 207 11.67 -22.15 10.13
N LYS A 208 10.40 -21.82 10.01
CA LYS A 208 9.91 -20.63 9.33
C LYS A 208 8.84 -19.94 10.15
N ALA A 209 8.67 -18.64 9.95
CA ALA A 209 7.55 -17.88 10.46
C ALA A 209 6.32 -18.05 9.53
N VAL A 210 5.13 -18.07 10.11
CA VAL A 210 3.85 -18.13 9.41
C VAL A 210 2.92 -17.11 10.04
N ALA A 211 2.44 -16.17 9.23
CA ALA A 211 1.43 -15.19 9.62
C ALA A 211 0.06 -15.58 9.07
N LYS A 212 -1.00 -15.27 9.80
CA LYS A 212 -2.38 -15.39 9.34
C LYS A 212 -3.04 -14.01 9.34
N THR A 213 -3.50 -13.56 8.18
CA THR A 213 -4.15 -12.26 8.00
C THR A 213 -5.28 -12.41 6.99
N GLY A 214 -6.48 -11.91 7.31
CA GLY A 214 -7.65 -11.98 6.43
C GLY A 214 -7.98 -13.42 5.97
N GLY A 215 -7.92 -14.41 6.88
CA GLY A 215 -8.16 -15.82 6.56
C GLY A 215 -7.06 -16.51 5.73
N LYS A 216 -6.07 -15.77 5.22
CA LYS A 216 -4.97 -16.29 4.40
C LYS A 216 -3.70 -16.52 5.23
N SER A 217 -2.89 -17.52 4.82
CA SER A 217 -1.61 -17.85 5.46
C SER A 217 -0.44 -17.39 4.59
N TYR A 218 0.50 -16.68 5.20
CA TYR A 218 1.72 -16.18 4.57
C TYR A 218 2.92 -16.85 5.23
N SER A 219 3.82 -17.42 4.45
CA SER A 219 5.00 -18.15 4.96
C SER A 219 6.28 -17.40 4.66
N GLY A 220 7.12 -17.23 5.67
CA GLY A 220 8.48 -16.73 5.53
C GLY A 220 9.45 -17.80 4.97
N LYS A 221 10.70 -17.41 4.82
CA LYS A 221 11.80 -18.33 4.42
C LYS A 221 12.09 -19.34 5.52
N TRP A 222 12.49 -20.54 5.11
CA TRP A 222 13.08 -21.50 6.03
C TRP A 222 14.43 -20.99 6.56
N SER A 223 14.73 -21.29 7.84
CA SER A 223 16.04 -21.08 8.42
C SER A 223 17.08 -22.03 7.79
N ARG A 224 18.36 -21.80 8.10
CA ARG A 224 19.40 -22.82 7.89
C ARG A 224 19.01 -24.13 8.58
N THR A 225 19.42 -25.24 8.01
CA THR A 225 19.23 -26.58 8.56
C THR A 225 20.16 -26.84 9.74
N ILE A 226 19.64 -27.43 10.81
CA ILE A 226 20.38 -27.84 11.99
C ILE A 226 20.31 -29.38 12.09
N LYS A 227 21.46 -30.06 12.19
CA LYS A 227 21.59 -31.52 12.40
C LYS A 227 21.77 -31.78 13.89
N VAL A 228 21.01 -32.70 14.48
CA VAL A 228 21.08 -33.06 15.89
C VAL A 228 20.93 -34.58 16.04
N LYS A 229 21.81 -35.22 16.85
CA LYS A 229 21.65 -36.61 17.29
C LYS A 229 20.75 -36.63 18.52
N VAL A 230 19.67 -37.39 18.48
CA VAL A 230 18.71 -37.52 19.58
C VAL A 230 19.23 -38.46 20.65
N LYS A 231 19.16 -38.05 21.94
CA LYS A 231 19.59 -38.82 23.12
C LYS A 231 18.50 -39.72 23.68
#